data_9ab765170b8bcae4568631b795faad47
#
_entry.id   9ab765170b8bcae4568631b795faad47
#
_cell.length_a   1.000
_cell.length_b   1.000
_cell.length_c   1.000
_cell.angle_alpha   90.00
_cell.angle_beta   90.00
_cell.angle_gamma   90.00
#
_symmetry.space_group_name_H-M   'P 1'
#
loop_
_entity.id
_entity.type
_entity.pdbx_description
1 polymer ?
#
loop_
_entity_poly.entity_id
_entity_poly.type
_entity_poly.pdbx_seq_one_letter_code
_entity_poly.pdbx_strand_id
1 'polypeptide(L)'
;KGKLSARERLDILLDKGSFAEINGLMKHRAVDFGLDKTEIPGDGVITGYGTIEGRLVYVFSQDFTVMGGSLGEAHAFKISYLMDQARKVGVPVIGINDSGGARIQEGVDSLKGYGEIFYRNTIASGVIPQITAIMGPCAGGAVYSPAITDFVVMVEQTSYMFVTGPNVVKTVTNEEVSFEDLGGASTHSTKSGVTHLTASNDLECISKLRALLTYIPQNCREKAPNIPYSPAEEYRDVLNTIVPENSMHPYDMKEVINGIIDEGSFLEIHESYAENIVVGFARLAGRSVGIVANQPYTLAGVLDVDSSKKGARFVRFCDCFNIPLLVLVDVPGFLPGTDQEWNGIITNGAKLLYAFSDATVPRVTVITRKAYGGAYDV
;
A
#
# COMPACT_ATOMS: atom_id res chain seq x y z
N LYS A 1 0.09 -24.60 7.56
CA LYS A 1 -0.18 -23.23 8.05
C LYS A 1 -1.25 -22.48 7.23
N GLY A 2 -1.92 -23.13 6.27
CA GLY A 2 -2.98 -22.53 5.45
C GLY A 2 -2.51 -21.54 4.37
N LYS A 3 -1.20 -21.40 4.15
CA LYS A 3 -0.63 -20.54 3.08
C LYS A 3 -0.78 -21.22 1.73
N LEU A 4 -1.08 -20.43 0.71
CA LEU A 4 -1.04 -20.85 -0.68
C LEU A 4 0.40 -20.89 -1.21
N SER A 5 0.67 -21.73 -2.19
CA SER A 5 1.94 -21.69 -2.95
C SER A 5 2.02 -20.43 -3.82
N ALA A 6 3.23 -20.09 -4.25
CA ALA A 6 3.46 -18.93 -5.12
C ALA A 6 2.61 -18.98 -6.42
N ARG A 7 2.42 -20.17 -7.00
CA ARG A 7 1.61 -20.37 -8.22
C ARG A 7 0.12 -20.26 -7.94
N GLU A 8 -0.39 -20.90 -6.88
CA GLU A 8 -1.81 -20.81 -6.49
C GLU A 8 -2.22 -19.37 -6.22
N ARG A 9 -1.35 -18.56 -5.60
CA ARG A 9 -1.60 -17.12 -5.39
C ARG A 9 -1.84 -16.38 -6.71
N LEU A 10 -1.05 -16.66 -7.75
CA LEU A 10 -1.24 -16.07 -9.07
C LEU A 10 -2.49 -16.60 -9.78
N ASP A 11 -2.77 -17.89 -9.67
CA ASP A 11 -3.95 -18.52 -10.29
C ASP A 11 -5.28 -17.94 -9.73
N ILE A 12 -5.28 -17.53 -8.46
CA ILE A 12 -6.44 -16.89 -7.81
C ILE A 12 -6.48 -15.38 -8.07
N LEU A 13 -5.30 -14.73 -8.11
CA LEU A 13 -5.22 -13.29 -8.34
C LEU A 13 -5.66 -12.91 -9.75
N LEU A 14 -5.24 -13.67 -10.74
CA LEU A 14 -5.47 -13.37 -12.16
C LEU A 14 -6.76 -14.01 -12.68
N ASP A 15 -7.29 -13.46 -13.75
CA ASP A 15 -8.42 -14.03 -14.45
C ASP A 15 -8.03 -15.40 -15.02
N LYS A 16 -8.96 -16.35 -14.95
CA LYS A 16 -8.71 -17.74 -15.34
C LYS A 16 -8.15 -17.86 -16.75
N GLY A 17 -6.98 -18.48 -16.88
CA GLY A 17 -6.32 -18.75 -18.17
C GLY A 17 -5.63 -17.53 -18.80
N SER A 18 -5.55 -16.39 -18.09
CA SER A 18 -4.89 -15.19 -18.60
C SER A 18 -3.37 -15.15 -18.33
N PHE A 19 -2.85 -15.99 -17.44
CA PHE A 19 -1.46 -15.94 -17.02
C PHE A 19 -0.50 -16.42 -18.11
N ALA A 20 0.48 -15.59 -18.45
CA ALA A 20 1.61 -15.91 -19.31
C ALA A 20 2.91 -15.73 -18.52
N GLU A 21 3.60 -16.83 -18.25
CA GLU A 21 4.86 -16.84 -17.49
C GLU A 21 6.03 -16.32 -18.34
N ILE A 22 6.88 -15.48 -17.75
CA ILE A 22 8.09 -14.93 -18.36
C ILE A 22 9.31 -15.49 -17.62
N ASN A 23 10.34 -15.89 -18.36
CA ASN A 23 11.62 -16.39 -17.82
C ASN A 23 11.46 -17.58 -16.85
N GLY A 24 10.44 -18.43 -17.02
CA GLY A 24 10.15 -19.55 -16.12
C GLY A 24 11.26 -20.61 -16.06
N LEU A 25 12.08 -20.76 -17.13
CA LEU A 25 13.19 -21.72 -17.20
C LEU A 25 14.55 -21.13 -16.79
N MET A 26 14.60 -19.85 -16.41
CA MET A 26 15.84 -19.22 -15.97
C MET A 26 16.32 -19.82 -14.66
N LYS A 27 17.63 -20.14 -14.58
CA LYS A 27 18.29 -20.70 -13.40
C LYS A 27 19.33 -19.74 -12.86
N HIS A 28 19.72 -19.90 -11.60
CA HIS A 28 20.89 -19.22 -11.03
C HIS A 28 22.18 -19.65 -11.73
N ARG A 29 23.22 -18.83 -11.63
CA ARG A 29 24.55 -19.07 -12.17
C ARG A 29 25.63 -19.23 -11.07
N ALA A 30 25.19 -19.24 -9.80
CA ALA A 30 26.08 -19.38 -8.68
C ALA A 30 26.72 -20.77 -8.66
N VAL A 31 28.03 -20.82 -8.38
CA VAL A 31 28.83 -22.05 -8.32
C VAL A 31 29.39 -22.33 -6.94
N ASP A 32 29.44 -21.31 -6.08
CA ASP A 32 29.97 -21.44 -4.74
C ASP A 32 29.00 -22.13 -3.78
N PHE A 33 29.52 -22.62 -2.66
CA PHE A 33 28.73 -23.29 -1.60
C PHE A 33 27.92 -24.51 -2.09
N GLY A 34 28.35 -25.16 -3.18
CA GLY A 34 27.68 -26.33 -3.73
C GLY A 34 26.44 -26.04 -4.59
N LEU A 35 26.22 -24.78 -4.94
CA LEU A 35 25.11 -24.38 -5.82
C LEU A 35 25.29 -24.87 -7.25
N ASP A 36 26.54 -25.11 -7.69
CA ASP A 36 26.84 -25.75 -8.98
C ASP A 36 26.16 -27.13 -9.17
N LYS A 37 25.83 -27.81 -8.08
CA LYS A 37 25.17 -29.13 -8.06
C LYS A 37 23.65 -29.03 -7.91
N THR A 38 23.11 -27.84 -7.75
CA THR A 38 21.69 -27.62 -7.49
C THR A 38 21.02 -26.90 -8.67
N GLU A 39 20.13 -27.60 -9.34
CA GLU A 39 19.33 -26.98 -10.39
C GLU A 39 17.99 -26.46 -9.83
N ILE A 40 17.77 -25.16 -9.94
CA ILE A 40 16.54 -24.49 -9.47
C ILE A 40 15.91 -23.75 -10.66
N PRO A 41 15.05 -24.41 -11.45
CA PRO A 41 14.29 -23.74 -12.50
C PRO A 41 13.40 -22.63 -11.91
N GLY A 42 13.43 -21.44 -12.55
CA GLY A 42 12.66 -20.29 -12.08
C GLY A 42 13.29 -19.52 -10.93
N ASP A 43 14.35 -20.03 -10.31
CA ASP A 43 15.13 -19.40 -9.23
C ASP A 43 14.31 -18.79 -8.08
N GLY A 44 13.25 -19.49 -7.67
CA GLY A 44 12.44 -19.13 -6.50
C GLY A 44 11.49 -17.94 -6.69
N VAL A 45 11.24 -17.52 -7.92
CA VAL A 45 10.21 -16.51 -8.23
C VAL A 45 9.48 -16.82 -9.52
N ILE A 46 8.17 -16.72 -9.49
CA ILE A 46 7.32 -16.81 -10.68
C ILE A 46 7.06 -15.39 -11.16
N THR A 47 7.35 -15.12 -12.43
CA THR A 47 7.16 -13.80 -13.06
C THR A 47 6.35 -13.93 -14.34
N GLY A 48 5.46 -13.00 -14.58
CA GLY A 48 4.61 -13.01 -15.77
C GLY A 48 3.62 -11.87 -15.82
N TYR A 49 2.67 -11.98 -16.71
CA TYR A 49 1.56 -11.05 -16.84
C TYR A 49 0.24 -11.80 -17.02
N GLY A 50 -0.84 -11.14 -16.73
CA GLY A 50 -2.20 -11.63 -16.91
C GLY A 50 -3.20 -10.52 -16.77
N THR A 51 -4.47 -10.84 -16.66
CA THR A 51 -5.51 -9.83 -16.45
C THR A 51 -6.18 -9.98 -15.09
N ILE A 52 -6.68 -8.86 -14.58
CA ILE A 52 -7.59 -8.78 -13.45
C ILE A 52 -8.80 -7.96 -13.93
N GLU A 53 -9.97 -8.62 -13.98
CA GLU A 53 -11.18 -8.03 -14.56
C GLU A 53 -10.95 -7.46 -15.97
N GLY A 54 -10.23 -8.23 -16.80
CA GLY A 54 -9.87 -7.87 -18.17
C GLY A 54 -8.74 -6.84 -18.29
N ARG A 55 -8.24 -6.28 -17.20
CA ARG A 55 -7.17 -5.28 -17.18
C ARG A 55 -5.80 -5.93 -17.04
N LEU A 56 -4.87 -5.60 -17.94
CA LEU A 56 -3.52 -6.15 -17.95
C LEU A 56 -2.74 -5.69 -16.70
N VAL A 57 -2.06 -6.65 -16.07
CA VAL A 57 -1.14 -6.41 -14.95
C VAL A 57 0.11 -7.29 -15.11
N TYR A 58 1.25 -6.81 -14.63
CA TYR A 58 2.45 -7.62 -14.48
C TYR A 58 2.60 -8.05 -13.04
N VAL A 59 2.95 -9.32 -12.83
CA VAL A 59 2.95 -9.93 -11.49
C VAL A 59 4.22 -10.73 -11.25
N PHE A 60 4.72 -10.69 -10.02
CA PHE A 60 5.68 -11.66 -9.54
C PHE A 60 5.23 -12.25 -8.21
N SER A 61 5.58 -13.52 -7.96
CA SER A 61 5.30 -14.20 -6.70
C SER A 61 6.53 -14.97 -6.26
N GLN A 62 7.07 -14.63 -5.11
CA GLN A 62 8.22 -15.31 -4.52
C GLN A 62 7.80 -16.64 -3.90
N ASP A 63 8.64 -17.65 -4.07
CA ASP A 63 8.42 -18.99 -3.53
C ASP A 63 9.34 -19.27 -2.36
N PHE A 64 8.81 -19.19 -1.16
CA PHE A 64 9.57 -19.44 0.07
C PHE A 64 10.10 -20.86 0.18
N THR A 65 9.49 -21.83 -0.53
CA THR A 65 9.96 -23.23 -0.53
C THR A 65 11.30 -23.40 -1.23
N VAL A 66 11.68 -22.42 -2.05
CA VAL A 66 12.95 -22.40 -2.78
C VAL A 66 13.94 -21.51 -2.05
N MET A 67 14.87 -22.09 -1.32
CA MET A 67 15.94 -21.38 -0.58
C MET A 67 15.40 -20.27 0.34
N GLY A 68 14.21 -20.46 0.96
CA GLY A 68 13.58 -19.45 1.80
C GLY A 68 13.13 -18.19 1.03
N GLY A 69 12.84 -18.32 -0.27
CA GLY A 69 12.47 -17.19 -1.12
C GLY A 69 13.60 -16.17 -1.29
N SER A 70 14.84 -16.52 -0.95
CA SER A 70 15.97 -15.59 -0.98
C SER A 70 16.28 -15.11 -2.40
N LEU A 71 16.58 -13.82 -2.52
CA LEU A 71 16.85 -13.17 -3.80
C LEU A 71 18.30 -13.36 -4.21
N GLY A 72 18.52 -14.08 -5.30
CA GLY A 72 19.78 -14.18 -6.03
C GLY A 72 19.82 -13.32 -7.28
N GLU A 73 20.90 -13.39 -8.06
CA GLU A 73 21.08 -12.60 -9.29
C GLU A 73 19.96 -12.87 -10.31
N ALA A 74 19.70 -14.15 -10.62
CA ALA A 74 18.69 -14.53 -11.60
C ALA A 74 17.27 -14.19 -11.13
N HIS A 75 16.97 -14.41 -9.85
CA HIS A 75 15.73 -13.99 -9.21
C HIS A 75 15.47 -12.49 -9.39
N ALA A 76 16.47 -11.67 -9.05
CA ALA A 76 16.40 -10.22 -9.20
C ALA A 76 16.26 -9.77 -10.66
N PHE A 77 16.99 -10.42 -11.57
CA PHE A 77 16.87 -10.14 -13.01
C PHE A 77 15.46 -10.36 -13.51
N LYS A 78 14.81 -11.46 -13.12
CA LYS A 78 13.43 -11.76 -13.52
C LYS A 78 12.47 -10.67 -13.08
N ILE A 79 12.55 -10.22 -11.83
CA ILE A 79 11.71 -9.15 -11.29
C ILE A 79 12.02 -7.83 -12.01
N SER A 80 13.29 -7.48 -12.15
CA SER A 80 13.73 -6.24 -12.80
C SER A 80 13.29 -6.17 -14.27
N TYR A 81 13.43 -7.26 -15.01
CA TYR A 81 12.95 -7.36 -16.39
C TYR A 81 11.43 -7.17 -16.48
N LEU A 82 10.68 -7.83 -15.60
CA LEU A 82 9.24 -7.70 -15.50
C LEU A 82 8.82 -6.25 -15.26
N MET A 83 9.45 -5.56 -14.30
CA MET A 83 9.16 -4.16 -13.98
C MET A 83 9.46 -3.23 -15.17
N ASP A 84 10.54 -3.47 -15.90
CA ASP A 84 10.86 -2.73 -17.13
C ASP A 84 9.79 -2.92 -18.22
N GLN A 85 9.27 -4.14 -18.39
CA GLN A 85 8.19 -4.41 -19.34
C GLN A 85 6.88 -3.72 -18.90
N ALA A 86 6.50 -3.84 -17.63
CA ALA A 86 5.30 -3.18 -17.10
C ALA A 86 5.34 -1.66 -17.32
N ARG A 87 6.48 -1.01 -17.03
CA ARG A 87 6.66 0.42 -17.24
C ARG A 87 6.60 0.81 -18.71
N LYS A 88 7.16 0.00 -19.62
CA LYS A 88 7.10 0.24 -21.09
C LYS A 88 5.67 0.13 -21.61
N VAL A 89 4.93 -0.85 -21.14
CA VAL A 89 3.52 -1.07 -21.53
C VAL A 89 2.59 -0.07 -20.85
N GLY A 90 2.96 0.45 -19.69
CA GLY A 90 2.16 1.41 -18.91
C GLY A 90 1.03 0.72 -18.13
N VAL A 91 1.36 -0.33 -17.36
CA VAL A 91 0.39 -1.12 -16.59
C VAL A 91 0.90 -1.39 -15.17
N PRO A 92 0.00 -1.68 -14.20
CA PRO A 92 0.39 -1.94 -12.82
C PRO A 92 1.34 -3.13 -12.66
N VAL A 93 2.18 -3.04 -11.62
CA VAL A 93 2.97 -4.17 -11.11
C VAL A 93 2.42 -4.60 -9.75
N ILE A 94 2.19 -5.89 -9.59
CA ILE A 94 1.84 -6.50 -8.30
C ILE A 94 2.93 -7.48 -7.89
N GLY A 95 3.55 -7.23 -6.74
CA GLY A 95 4.54 -8.11 -6.14
C GLY A 95 3.96 -8.88 -4.97
N ILE A 96 4.04 -10.21 -5.00
CA ILE A 96 3.73 -11.07 -3.84
C ILE A 96 5.04 -11.50 -3.22
N ASN A 97 5.32 -10.96 -2.03
CA ASN A 97 6.57 -11.12 -1.32
C ASN A 97 6.47 -12.20 -0.25
N ASP A 98 7.41 -13.14 -0.29
CA ASP A 98 7.59 -14.22 0.69
C ASP A 98 9.07 -14.61 0.66
N SER A 99 9.94 -13.84 1.36
CA SER A 99 11.39 -13.89 1.18
C SER A 99 12.16 -13.67 2.47
N GLY A 100 13.15 -14.51 2.73
CA GLY A 100 14.12 -14.33 3.80
C GLY A 100 15.17 -13.23 3.55
N GLY A 101 15.13 -12.52 2.41
CA GLY A 101 16.09 -11.47 2.08
C GLY A 101 17.11 -11.89 1.02
N ALA A 102 18.32 -11.34 1.09
CA ALA A 102 19.38 -11.62 0.14
C ALA A 102 19.89 -13.06 0.24
N ARG A 103 20.13 -13.71 -0.90
CA ARG A 103 20.76 -15.03 -0.97
C ARG A 103 22.25 -14.89 -0.62
N ILE A 104 22.62 -15.29 0.60
CA ILE A 104 23.98 -15.07 1.17
C ILE A 104 25.05 -15.74 0.30
N GLN A 105 24.75 -16.91 -0.27
CA GLN A 105 25.66 -17.68 -1.11
C GLN A 105 26.06 -16.94 -2.40
N GLU A 106 25.28 -15.97 -2.85
CA GLU A 106 25.59 -15.16 -4.04
C GLU A 106 26.23 -13.81 -3.68
N GLY A 107 26.44 -13.53 -2.39
CA GLY A 107 27.20 -12.38 -1.92
C GLY A 107 26.73 -11.05 -2.49
N VAL A 108 27.65 -10.30 -3.11
CA VAL A 108 27.40 -8.95 -3.63
C VAL A 108 26.45 -8.95 -4.84
N ASP A 109 26.35 -10.01 -5.61
CA ASP A 109 25.43 -10.08 -6.76
C ASP A 109 23.98 -10.09 -6.31
N SER A 110 23.68 -10.73 -5.19
CA SER A 110 22.38 -10.65 -4.52
C SER A 110 22.05 -9.20 -4.08
N LEU A 111 22.99 -8.50 -3.47
CA LEU A 111 22.82 -7.11 -3.04
C LEU A 111 22.64 -6.16 -4.23
N LYS A 112 23.42 -6.34 -5.30
CA LYS A 112 23.22 -5.64 -6.57
C LYS A 112 21.82 -5.84 -7.11
N GLY A 113 21.31 -7.09 -7.03
CA GLY A 113 19.96 -7.44 -7.46
C GLY A 113 18.88 -6.61 -6.76
N TYR A 114 18.98 -6.41 -5.46
CA TYR A 114 18.09 -5.49 -4.73
C TYR A 114 18.21 -4.04 -5.22
N GLY A 115 19.43 -3.56 -5.44
CA GLY A 115 19.66 -2.21 -6.00
C GLY A 115 18.97 -2.00 -7.34
N GLU A 116 18.99 -3.00 -8.21
CA GLU A 116 18.32 -2.98 -9.51
C GLU A 116 16.77 -2.90 -9.36
N ILE A 117 16.20 -3.57 -8.38
CA ILE A 117 14.77 -3.50 -8.09
C ILE A 117 14.40 -2.13 -7.50
N PHE A 118 15.17 -1.61 -6.53
CA PHE A 118 14.90 -0.30 -5.91
C PHE A 118 14.95 0.83 -6.93
N TYR A 119 15.94 0.79 -7.84
CA TYR A 119 16.01 1.75 -8.94
C TYR A 119 14.73 1.73 -9.78
N ARG A 120 14.22 0.54 -10.12
CA ARG A 120 13.00 0.40 -10.93
C ARG A 120 11.75 0.82 -10.17
N ASN A 121 11.66 0.54 -8.88
CA ASN A 121 10.58 1.09 -8.05
C ASN A 121 10.58 2.62 -8.12
N THR A 122 11.75 3.24 -8.02
CA THR A 122 11.90 4.70 -8.03
C THR A 122 11.47 5.32 -9.36
N ILE A 123 11.94 4.79 -10.49
CA ILE A 123 11.60 5.35 -11.82
C ILE A 123 10.19 5.00 -12.29
N ALA A 124 9.52 4.04 -11.64
CA ALA A 124 8.14 3.69 -11.90
C ALA A 124 7.15 4.45 -10.97
N SER A 125 7.65 5.05 -9.89
CA SER A 125 6.85 5.82 -8.92
C SER A 125 6.12 6.98 -9.60
N GLY A 126 4.80 7.04 -9.39
CA GLY A 126 3.93 8.03 -10.05
C GLY A 126 3.73 7.83 -11.57
N VAL A 127 4.30 6.78 -12.16
CA VAL A 127 4.16 6.45 -13.59
C VAL A 127 3.19 5.29 -13.80
N ILE A 128 3.39 4.19 -13.09
CA ILE A 128 2.49 3.03 -13.04
C ILE A 128 2.22 2.67 -11.58
N PRO A 129 1.02 2.19 -11.22
CA PRO A 129 0.74 1.70 -9.88
C PRO A 129 1.61 0.52 -9.51
N GLN A 130 2.18 0.55 -8.32
CA GLN A 130 3.00 -0.50 -7.76
C GLN A 130 2.35 -1.00 -6.46
N ILE A 131 1.96 -2.25 -6.40
CA ILE A 131 1.23 -2.83 -5.28
C ILE A 131 2.00 -4.03 -4.75
N THR A 132 2.18 -4.09 -3.45
CA THR A 132 2.87 -5.18 -2.77
C THR A 132 1.92 -5.93 -1.84
N ALA A 133 1.92 -7.25 -1.94
CA ALA A 133 1.33 -8.14 -0.95
C ALA A 133 2.44 -8.87 -0.19
N ILE A 134 2.42 -8.78 1.13
CA ILE A 134 3.32 -9.53 2.00
C ILE A 134 2.56 -10.74 2.52
N MET A 135 2.87 -11.91 1.97
CA MET A 135 2.19 -13.17 2.28
C MET A 135 3.10 -14.18 2.99
N GLY A 136 4.18 -13.70 3.58
CA GLY A 136 5.14 -14.47 4.35
C GLY A 136 6.21 -13.59 4.95
N PRO A 137 7.32 -14.16 5.43
CA PRO A 137 8.46 -13.38 5.86
C PRO A 137 8.94 -12.41 4.77
N CYS A 138 9.33 -11.21 5.18
CA CYS A 138 9.97 -10.20 4.33
C CYS A 138 11.02 -9.50 5.19
N ALA A 139 12.31 -9.89 5.04
CA ALA A 139 13.35 -9.48 5.97
C ALA A 139 14.55 -8.86 5.26
N GLY A 140 15.28 -8.00 5.96
CA GLY A 140 16.50 -7.35 5.45
C GLY A 140 16.22 -6.50 4.20
N GLY A 141 17.01 -6.69 3.15
CA GLY A 141 16.85 -5.95 1.88
C GLY A 141 15.46 -6.07 1.25
N ALA A 142 14.73 -7.14 1.53
CA ALA A 142 13.40 -7.39 0.96
C ALA A 142 12.33 -6.38 1.39
N VAL A 143 12.50 -5.67 2.51
CA VAL A 143 11.49 -4.73 3.03
C VAL A 143 11.48 -3.38 2.31
N TYR A 144 12.59 -2.99 1.68
CA TYR A 144 12.70 -1.64 1.11
C TYR A 144 11.90 -1.48 -0.19
N SER A 145 11.90 -2.49 -1.06
CA SER A 145 11.06 -2.46 -2.27
C SER A 145 9.58 -2.27 -1.93
N PRO A 146 8.95 -3.06 -1.02
CA PRO A 146 7.59 -2.81 -0.55
C PRO A 146 7.38 -1.39 -0.02
N ALA A 147 8.33 -0.86 0.77
CA ALA A 147 8.21 0.48 1.34
C ALA A 147 8.23 1.62 0.30
N ILE A 148 8.81 1.37 -0.90
CA ILE A 148 8.82 2.32 -2.01
C ILE A 148 7.52 2.23 -2.84
N THR A 149 6.85 1.08 -2.86
CA THR A 149 5.62 0.89 -3.63
C THR A 149 4.45 1.71 -3.09
N ASP A 150 3.39 1.87 -3.89
CA ASP A 150 2.26 2.73 -3.55
C ASP A 150 1.41 2.15 -2.42
N PHE A 151 1.14 0.84 -2.46
CA PHE A 151 0.34 0.15 -1.45
C PHE A 151 0.99 -1.15 -0.99
N VAL A 152 0.91 -1.38 0.32
CA VAL A 152 1.33 -2.63 0.96
C VAL A 152 0.13 -3.27 1.64
N VAL A 153 -0.14 -4.52 1.31
CA VAL A 153 -1.16 -5.36 1.97
C VAL A 153 -0.43 -6.47 2.72
N MET A 154 -0.69 -6.65 4.01
CA MET A 154 -0.07 -7.70 4.82
C MET A 154 -1.09 -8.72 5.31
N VAL A 155 -0.71 -10.00 5.28
CA VAL A 155 -1.51 -11.09 5.86
C VAL A 155 -1.15 -11.25 7.33
N GLU A 156 -2.15 -11.22 8.21
CA GLU A 156 -1.98 -11.37 9.65
C GLU A 156 -1.37 -12.71 10.03
N GLN A 157 -0.60 -12.74 11.11
CA GLN A 157 0.01 -13.93 11.75
C GLN A 157 0.95 -14.75 10.86
N THR A 158 1.02 -14.52 9.56
CA THR A 158 1.86 -15.27 8.62
C THR A 158 2.88 -14.41 7.90
N SER A 159 2.70 -13.10 7.88
CA SER A 159 3.61 -12.17 7.24
C SER A 159 4.30 -11.24 8.25
N TYR A 160 5.56 -10.98 7.99
CA TYR A 160 6.40 -10.12 8.83
C TYR A 160 7.31 -9.27 7.97
N MET A 161 7.47 -8.00 8.35
CA MET A 161 8.43 -7.09 7.75
C MET A 161 9.36 -6.52 8.84
N PHE A 162 10.66 -6.67 8.69
CA PHE A 162 11.64 -6.03 9.57
C PHE A 162 13.02 -5.96 8.89
N VAL A 163 13.78 -4.95 9.22
CA VAL A 163 15.17 -4.80 8.72
C VAL A 163 16.04 -5.91 9.29
N THR A 164 15.92 -6.16 10.60
CA THR A 164 16.60 -7.24 11.31
C THR A 164 15.61 -7.98 12.19
N GLY A 165 15.71 -9.32 12.19
CA GLY A 165 14.77 -10.16 12.96
C GLY A 165 15.01 -10.13 14.47
N PRO A 166 14.09 -10.73 15.26
CA PRO A 166 14.13 -10.73 16.73
C PRO A 166 15.44 -11.22 17.34
N ASN A 167 16.09 -12.23 16.73
CA ASN A 167 17.36 -12.75 17.23
C ASN A 167 18.49 -11.72 17.16
N VAL A 168 18.54 -10.90 16.10
CA VAL A 168 19.54 -9.84 15.97
C VAL A 168 19.22 -8.71 16.94
N VAL A 169 17.96 -8.33 17.08
CA VAL A 169 17.49 -7.34 18.07
C VAL A 169 17.95 -7.78 19.47
N LYS A 170 17.66 -9.02 19.88
CA LYS A 170 18.07 -9.55 21.17
C LYS A 170 19.60 -9.49 21.37
N THR A 171 20.37 -9.85 20.33
CA THR A 171 21.83 -9.88 20.43
C THR A 171 22.44 -8.46 20.57
N VAL A 172 21.87 -7.47 19.90
CA VAL A 172 22.44 -6.13 19.85
C VAL A 172 21.90 -5.20 20.93
N THR A 173 20.58 -5.26 21.19
CA THR A 173 19.91 -4.34 22.13
C THR A 173 19.47 -4.98 23.44
N ASN A 174 19.56 -6.31 23.58
CA ASN A 174 19.02 -7.12 24.67
C ASN A 174 17.49 -7.05 24.80
N GLU A 175 16.78 -6.58 23.79
CA GLU A 175 15.32 -6.61 23.79
C GLU A 175 14.80 -7.98 23.38
N GLU A 176 13.83 -8.50 24.13
CA GLU A 176 13.08 -9.68 23.77
C GLU A 176 11.77 -9.27 23.12
N VAL A 177 11.61 -9.58 21.84
CA VAL A 177 10.43 -9.21 21.05
C VAL A 177 10.01 -10.38 20.17
N SER A 178 8.71 -10.60 20.02
CA SER A 178 8.19 -11.62 19.10
C SER A 178 8.27 -11.15 17.64
N PHE A 179 8.15 -12.07 16.69
CA PHE A 179 8.05 -11.72 15.26
C PHE A 179 6.85 -10.80 14.99
N GLU A 180 5.72 -11.07 15.63
CA GLU A 180 4.48 -10.31 15.46
C GLU A 180 4.62 -8.90 16.06
N ASP A 181 5.16 -8.77 17.27
CA ASP A 181 5.33 -7.47 17.92
C ASP A 181 6.39 -6.60 17.25
N LEU A 182 7.43 -7.20 16.65
CA LEU A 182 8.48 -6.47 15.94
C LEU A 182 8.00 -5.98 14.57
N GLY A 183 7.36 -6.84 13.79
CA GLY A 183 7.07 -6.53 12.41
C GLY A 183 5.89 -7.26 11.80
N GLY A 184 4.91 -7.69 12.60
CA GLY A 184 3.67 -8.28 12.12
C GLY A 184 2.73 -7.26 11.48
N ALA A 185 1.69 -7.77 10.82
CA ALA A 185 0.70 -6.94 10.14
C ALA A 185 0.04 -5.92 11.09
N SER A 186 -0.30 -6.34 12.32
CA SER A 186 -0.88 -5.46 13.34
C SER A 186 0.08 -4.32 13.72
N THR A 187 1.35 -4.61 13.96
CA THR A 187 2.35 -3.59 14.31
C THR A 187 2.52 -2.58 13.18
N HIS A 188 2.59 -3.04 11.94
CA HIS A 188 2.77 -2.12 10.80
C HIS A 188 1.51 -1.37 10.40
N SER A 189 0.32 -1.89 10.71
CA SER A 189 -0.93 -1.18 10.47
C SER A 189 -1.32 -0.17 11.56
N THR A 190 -0.76 -0.30 12.79
CA THR A 190 -1.13 0.59 13.89
C THR A 190 -0.03 1.56 14.33
N LYS A 191 1.25 1.12 14.25
CA LYS A 191 2.39 1.89 14.79
C LYS A 191 3.24 2.57 13.72
N SER A 192 3.63 1.83 12.68
CA SER A 192 4.58 2.36 11.69
C SER A 192 3.92 2.95 10.43
N GLY A 193 2.67 2.57 10.15
CA GLY A 193 1.97 2.98 8.93
C GLY A 193 2.57 2.45 7.62
N VAL A 194 3.40 1.41 7.67
CA VAL A 194 3.94 0.76 6.45
C VAL A 194 2.84 -0.02 5.73
N THR A 195 1.96 -0.67 6.50
CA THR A 195 0.86 -1.47 5.96
C THR A 195 -0.37 -0.61 5.72
N HIS A 196 -0.83 -0.60 4.49
CA HIS A 196 -2.01 0.17 4.06
C HIS A 196 -3.32 -0.60 4.29
N LEU A 197 -3.29 -1.92 4.10
CA LEU A 197 -4.41 -2.84 4.29
C LEU A 197 -3.92 -4.13 4.97
N THR A 198 -4.69 -4.67 5.90
CA THR A 198 -4.44 -5.99 6.48
C THR A 198 -5.42 -7.01 5.93
N ALA A 199 -5.07 -8.28 5.99
CA ALA A 199 -5.93 -9.39 5.58
C ALA A 199 -5.73 -10.59 6.52
N SER A 200 -6.79 -11.29 6.85
CA SER A 200 -6.76 -12.46 7.73
C SER A 200 -6.10 -13.69 7.10
N ASN A 201 -6.06 -13.75 5.78
CA ASN A 201 -5.50 -14.87 5.01
C ASN A 201 -5.16 -14.47 3.58
N ASP A 202 -4.49 -15.39 2.83
CA ASP A 202 -4.07 -15.17 1.45
C ASP A 202 -5.25 -14.83 0.50
N LEU A 203 -6.41 -15.46 0.69
CA LEU A 203 -7.60 -15.23 -0.16
C LEU A 203 -8.17 -13.83 0.03
N GLU A 204 -8.29 -13.39 1.27
CA GLU A 204 -8.75 -12.03 1.57
C GLU A 204 -7.75 -10.98 1.05
N CYS A 205 -6.43 -11.25 1.20
CA CYS A 205 -5.40 -10.39 0.65
C CYS A 205 -5.56 -10.22 -0.87
N ILE A 206 -5.73 -11.32 -1.60
CA ILE A 206 -5.96 -11.30 -3.04
C ILE A 206 -7.25 -10.54 -3.39
N SER A 207 -8.32 -10.74 -2.63
CA SER A 207 -9.57 -10.00 -2.81
C SER A 207 -9.38 -8.49 -2.66
N LYS A 208 -8.61 -8.06 -1.64
CA LYS A 208 -8.27 -6.64 -1.41
C LYS A 208 -7.40 -6.06 -2.52
N LEU A 209 -6.45 -6.82 -3.07
CA LEU A 209 -5.67 -6.41 -4.23
C LEU A 209 -6.55 -6.18 -5.46
N ARG A 210 -7.48 -7.10 -5.74
CA ARG A 210 -8.43 -6.97 -6.84
C ARG A 210 -9.35 -5.76 -6.64
N ALA A 211 -9.88 -5.57 -5.44
CA ALA A 211 -10.74 -4.44 -5.10
C ALA A 211 -10.00 -3.09 -5.29
N LEU A 212 -8.77 -2.97 -4.79
CA LEU A 212 -7.95 -1.76 -4.93
C LEU A 212 -7.76 -1.36 -6.39
N LEU A 213 -7.49 -2.34 -7.28
CA LEU A 213 -7.31 -2.09 -8.71
C LEU A 213 -8.54 -1.49 -9.37
N THR A 214 -9.75 -1.73 -8.84
CA THR A 214 -10.96 -1.15 -9.44
C THR A 214 -11.04 0.37 -9.27
N TYR A 215 -10.31 0.95 -8.32
CA TYR A 215 -10.32 2.39 -8.03
C TYR A 215 -9.20 3.17 -8.74
N ILE A 216 -8.16 2.50 -9.23
CA ILE A 216 -6.96 3.15 -9.77
C ILE A 216 -6.81 2.90 -11.27
N PRO A 217 -6.19 3.84 -12.02
CA PRO A 217 -5.98 3.68 -13.47
C PRO A 217 -4.85 2.69 -13.78
N GLN A 218 -4.63 2.41 -15.07
CA GLN A 218 -3.50 1.61 -15.52
C GLN A 218 -2.15 2.34 -15.35
N ASN A 219 -2.16 3.64 -15.52
CA ASN A 219 -0.96 4.48 -15.44
C ASN A 219 -1.34 5.96 -15.25
N CYS A 220 -0.34 6.82 -15.08
CA CYS A 220 -0.52 8.26 -14.86
C CYS A 220 -1.16 9.04 -16.03
N ARG A 221 -1.37 8.43 -17.18
CA ARG A 221 -2.00 9.08 -18.36
C ARG A 221 -3.45 8.69 -18.53
N GLU A 222 -3.92 7.71 -17.81
CA GLU A 222 -5.27 7.19 -17.90
C GLU A 222 -6.12 7.63 -16.70
N LYS A 223 -7.41 7.39 -16.80
CA LYS A 223 -8.36 7.59 -15.71
C LYS A 223 -8.73 6.25 -15.09
N ALA A 224 -9.10 6.27 -13.81
CA ALA A 224 -9.64 5.12 -13.12
C ALA A 224 -10.90 4.60 -13.82
N PRO A 225 -11.19 3.28 -13.74
CA PRO A 225 -12.37 2.70 -14.34
C PRO A 225 -13.67 3.33 -13.81
N ASN A 226 -14.61 3.61 -14.70
CA ASN A 226 -15.96 3.98 -14.31
C ASN A 226 -16.81 2.72 -14.17
N ILE A 227 -17.63 2.68 -13.13
CA ILE A 227 -18.66 1.64 -12.95
C ILE A 227 -20.01 2.23 -13.36
N PRO A 228 -20.89 1.44 -14.02
CA PRO A 228 -22.23 1.89 -14.28
C PRO A 228 -22.91 2.33 -12.98
N TYR A 229 -23.52 3.50 -13.01
CA TYR A 229 -24.20 4.09 -11.87
C TYR A 229 -25.67 4.31 -12.22
N SER A 230 -26.56 3.88 -11.33
CA SER A 230 -27.97 4.24 -11.37
C SER A 230 -28.22 5.21 -10.22
N PRO A 231 -28.62 6.46 -10.48
CA PRO A 231 -28.86 7.41 -9.41
C PRO A 231 -29.96 6.86 -8.48
N ALA A 232 -29.65 6.81 -7.19
CA ALA A 232 -30.69 6.69 -6.18
C ALA A 232 -31.43 8.04 -6.16
N GLU A 233 -32.74 8.02 -6.34
CA GLU A 233 -33.59 9.22 -6.29
C GLU A 233 -33.71 9.80 -4.87
N GLU A 234 -33.11 9.18 -3.88
CA GLU A 234 -33.30 9.52 -2.48
C GLU A 234 -32.29 10.55 -1.99
N TYR A 235 -32.80 11.72 -1.62
CA TYR A 235 -32.13 12.65 -0.71
C TYR A 235 -31.92 11.94 0.62
N ARG A 236 -30.66 11.85 1.07
CA ARG A 236 -30.32 11.11 2.29
C ARG A 236 -30.54 12.02 3.51
N ASP A 237 -31.73 12.00 4.08
CA ASP A 237 -32.13 12.82 5.23
C ASP A 237 -31.20 12.66 6.45
N VAL A 238 -30.52 11.53 6.59
CA VAL A 238 -29.55 11.27 7.64
C VAL A 238 -28.44 12.33 7.69
N LEU A 239 -28.05 12.90 6.56
CA LEU A 239 -27.01 13.95 6.51
C LEU A 239 -27.41 15.24 7.25
N ASN A 240 -28.68 15.47 7.49
CA ASN A 240 -29.16 16.64 8.25
C ASN A 240 -28.91 16.51 9.76
N THR A 241 -28.64 15.32 10.27
CA THR A 241 -28.56 15.04 11.71
C THR A 241 -27.22 14.45 12.18
N ILE A 242 -26.35 13.99 11.24
CA ILE A 242 -25.07 13.36 11.59
C ILE A 242 -24.16 14.34 12.33
N VAL A 243 -24.04 15.59 11.84
CA VAL A 243 -23.16 16.59 12.44
C VAL A 243 -23.90 17.27 13.60
N PRO A 244 -23.48 17.08 14.88
CA PRO A 244 -24.17 17.67 16.01
C PRO A 244 -24.06 19.20 16.01
N GLU A 245 -25.15 19.88 16.42
CA GLU A 245 -25.14 21.34 16.62
C GLU A 245 -24.14 21.76 17.70
N ASN A 246 -24.03 20.97 18.79
CA ASN A 246 -23.03 21.20 19.82
C ASN A 246 -21.65 20.79 19.36
N SER A 247 -20.77 21.77 19.17
CA SER A 247 -19.40 21.56 18.68
C SER A 247 -18.49 20.71 19.58
N MET A 248 -18.91 20.44 20.83
CA MET A 248 -18.19 19.59 21.78
C MET A 248 -18.56 18.10 21.63
N HIS A 249 -19.64 17.79 20.96
CA HIS A 249 -20.03 16.39 20.72
C HIS A 249 -19.27 15.83 19.51
N PRO A 250 -18.52 14.73 19.67
CA PRO A 250 -17.89 14.06 18.54
C PRO A 250 -18.93 13.35 17.67
N TYR A 251 -18.59 13.12 16.42
CA TYR A 251 -19.32 12.26 15.48
C TYR A 251 -18.35 11.51 14.60
N ASP A 252 -18.79 10.40 14.01
CA ASP A 252 -17.98 9.62 13.10
C ASP A 252 -18.09 10.19 11.69
N MET A 253 -16.98 10.72 11.16
CA MET A 253 -16.92 11.26 9.80
C MET A 253 -17.20 10.18 8.73
N LYS A 254 -17.00 8.90 9.03
CA LYS A 254 -17.31 7.80 8.12
C LYS A 254 -18.82 7.71 7.83
N GLU A 255 -19.68 8.11 8.76
CA GLU A 255 -21.13 8.21 8.51
C GLU A 255 -21.44 9.29 7.48
N VAL A 256 -20.77 10.43 7.55
CA VAL A 256 -20.89 11.51 6.55
C VAL A 256 -20.40 11.01 5.20
N ILE A 257 -19.21 10.37 5.15
CA ILE A 257 -18.64 9.80 3.92
C ILE A 257 -19.66 8.86 3.28
N ASN A 258 -20.13 7.85 4.02
CA ASN A 258 -21.11 6.86 3.53
C ASN A 258 -22.44 7.49 3.10
N GLY A 259 -22.79 8.62 3.69
CA GLY A 259 -23.97 9.41 3.30
C GLY A 259 -23.85 10.11 1.96
N ILE A 260 -22.64 10.35 1.43
CA ILE A 260 -22.39 11.13 0.20
C ILE A 260 -21.99 10.24 -0.97
N ILE A 261 -21.25 9.17 -0.73
CA ILE A 261 -20.69 8.31 -1.77
C ILE A 261 -21.70 7.26 -2.28
N ASP A 262 -21.35 6.59 -3.36
CA ASP A 262 -22.10 5.44 -3.85
C ASP A 262 -22.06 4.33 -2.78
N GLU A 263 -23.19 3.68 -2.55
CA GLU A 263 -23.37 2.69 -1.48
C GLU A 263 -22.29 1.58 -1.53
N GLY A 264 -21.69 1.29 -0.39
CA GLY A 264 -20.67 0.23 -0.24
C GLY A 264 -19.37 0.47 -1.01
N SER A 265 -19.15 1.67 -1.54
CA SER A 265 -17.96 1.96 -2.36
C SER A 265 -16.76 2.47 -1.58
N PHE A 266 -16.82 2.58 -0.25
CA PHE A 266 -15.68 3.09 0.52
C PHE A 266 -14.62 2.01 0.77
N LEU A 267 -13.41 2.25 0.29
CA LEU A 267 -12.21 1.46 0.59
C LEU A 267 -11.25 2.32 1.40
N GLU A 268 -11.31 2.20 2.72
CA GLU A 268 -10.43 2.93 3.63
C GLU A 268 -8.99 2.41 3.54
N ILE A 269 -8.03 3.32 3.51
CA ILE A 269 -6.59 3.04 3.50
C ILE A 269 -6.01 3.47 4.84
N HIS A 270 -5.16 2.65 5.45
CA HIS A 270 -4.60 2.91 6.79
C HIS A 270 -5.67 3.08 7.88
N GLU A 271 -6.68 2.22 7.88
CA GLU A 271 -7.81 2.33 8.81
C GLU A 271 -7.37 2.44 10.27
N SER A 272 -6.38 1.65 10.69
CA SER A 272 -5.88 1.58 12.08
C SER A 272 -4.64 2.45 12.35
N TYR A 273 -4.20 3.26 11.38
CA TYR A 273 -3.06 4.16 11.54
C TYR A 273 -3.51 5.61 11.44
N ALA A 274 -3.08 6.45 12.41
CA ALA A 274 -3.44 7.86 12.46
C ALA A 274 -4.96 8.06 12.24
N GLU A 275 -5.76 7.47 13.10
CA GLU A 275 -7.23 7.40 12.97
C GLU A 275 -7.92 8.77 13.04
N ASN A 276 -7.20 9.82 13.46
CA ASN A 276 -7.66 11.22 13.47
C ASN A 276 -7.81 11.83 12.06
N ILE A 277 -7.30 11.15 11.02
CA ILE A 277 -7.57 11.44 9.62
C ILE A 277 -8.00 10.16 8.89
N VAL A 278 -9.07 10.25 8.10
CA VAL A 278 -9.57 9.19 7.24
C VAL A 278 -9.11 9.44 5.81
N VAL A 279 -8.46 8.46 5.19
CA VAL A 279 -8.16 8.48 3.76
C VAL A 279 -8.63 7.19 3.10
N GLY A 280 -9.08 7.27 1.87
CA GLY A 280 -9.54 6.08 1.15
C GLY A 280 -10.10 6.41 -0.21
N PHE A 281 -10.39 5.38 -0.97
CA PHE A 281 -11.07 5.49 -2.26
C PHE A 281 -12.57 5.28 -2.09
N ALA A 282 -13.33 6.01 -2.87
CA ALA A 282 -14.78 5.85 -2.96
C ALA A 282 -15.25 6.08 -4.39
N ARG A 283 -16.56 6.02 -4.61
CA ARG A 283 -17.16 6.38 -5.88
C ARG A 283 -18.22 7.45 -5.70
N LEU A 284 -18.27 8.34 -6.66
CA LEU A 284 -19.33 9.32 -6.82
C LEU A 284 -19.87 9.20 -8.26
N ALA A 285 -21.10 8.77 -8.37
CA ALA A 285 -21.75 8.46 -9.65
C ALA A 285 -20.89 7.51 -10.52
N GLY A 286 -20.40 6.41 -9.93
CA GLY A 286 -19.57 5.40 -10.55
C GLY A 286 -18.10 5.80 -10.80
N ARG A 287 -17.70 7.03 -10.51
CA ARG A 287 -16.35 7.55 -10.74
C ARG A 287 -15.51 7.46 -9.47
N SER A 288 -14.28 6.98 -9.59
CA SER A 288 -13.35 6.93 -8.46
C SER A 288 -12.97 8.32 -7.98
N VAL A 289 -13.00 8.50 -6.66
CA VAL A 289 -12.55 9.69 -5.94
C VAL A 289 -11.71 9.29 -4.75
N GLY A 290 -10.74 10.12 -4.39
CA GLY A 290 -10.00 10.01 -3.14
C GLY A 290 -10.70 10.83 -2.05
N ILE A 291 -10.92 10.23 -0.90
CA ILE A 291 -11.47 10.88 0.28
C ILE A 291 -10.32 11.23 1.22
N VAL A 292 -10.29 12.48 1.70
CA VAL A 292 -9.42 12.92 2.80
C VAL A 292 -10.28 13.67 3.79
N ALA A 293 -10.37 13.17 5.03
CA ALA A 293 -11.31 13.73 5.99
C ALA A 293 -10.73 13.75 7.42
N ASN A 294 -10.97 14.80 8.17
CA ASN A 294 -10.72 14.76 9.61
C ASN A 294 -11.70 13.78 10.27
N GLN A 295 -11.27 13.09 11.33
CA GLN A 295 -12.12 12.22 12.13
C GLN A 295 -12.35 12.83 13.52
N PRO A 296 -13.46 13.55 13.73
CA PRO A 296 -13.73 14.20 15.01
C PRO A 296 -13.88 13.24 16.19
N TYR A 297 -14.20 11.98 15.90
CA TYR A 297 -14.32 10.93 16.92
C TYR A 297 -12.96 10.59 17.56
N THR A 298 -11.86 10.75 16.80
CA THR A 298 -10.50 10.49 17.28
C THR A 298 -9.73 11.79 17.42
N LEU A 299 -9.24 12.08 18.63
CA LEU A 299 -8.48 13.30 18.95
C LEU A 299 -9.17 14.61 18.47
N ALA A 300 -10.51 14.62 18.44
CA ALA A 300 -11.30 15.74 17.92
C ALA A 300 -10.95 16.17 16.46
N GLY A 301 -10.31 15.33 15.69
CA GLY A 301 -9.90 15.60 14.31
C GLY A 301 -8.68 16.50 14.16
N VAL A 302 -7.86 16.70 15.22
CA VAL A 302 -6.61 17.47 15.13
C VAL A 302 -5.64 16.82 14.14
N LEU A 303 -4.75 17.61 13.55
CA LEU A 303 -3.62 17.08 12.77
C LEU A 303 -2.40 16.86 13.67
N ASP A 304 -1.71 15.77 13.47
CA ASP A 304 -0.44 15.40 14.11
C ASP A 304 0.59 14.96 13.08
N VAL A 305 1.75 14.50 13.54
CA VAL A 305 2.83 14.03 12.66
C VAL A 305 2.37 12.90 11.75
N ASP A 306 1.66 11.93 12.29
CA ASP A 306 1.31 10.71 11.54
C ASP A 306 0.11 10.93 10.60
N SER A 307 -0.89 11.69 11.01
CA SER A 307 -2.00 12.08 10.13
C SER A 307 -1.51 12.95 8.97
N SER A 308 -0.53 13.82 9.21
CA SER A 308 0.10 14.63 8.16
C SER A 308 0.83 13.77 7.13
N LYS A 309 1.59 12.75 7.56
CA LYS A 309 2.25 11.79 6.68
C LYS A 309 1.24 10.97 5.87
N LYS A 310 0.21 10.43 6.55
CA LYS A 310 -0.85 9.60 5.95
C LYS A 310 -1.59 10.40 4.87
N GLY A 311 -2.05 11.61 5.19
CA GLY A 311 -2.76 12.47 4.25
C GLY A 311 -1.88 12.88 3.06
N ALA A 312 -0.65 13.37 3.32
CA ALA A 312 0.27 13.80 2.26
C ALA A 312 0.57 12.70 1.24
N ARG A 313 0.84 11.47 1.71
CA ARG A 313 1.11 10.32 0.84
C ARG A 313 -0.09 9.99 -0.04
N PHE A 314 -1.29 9.97 0.54
CA PHE A 314 -2.52 9.63 -0.18
C PHE A 314 -2.88 10.70 -1.22
N VAL A 315 -2.80 11.99 -0.87
CA VAL A 315 -3.06 13.11 -1.81
C VAL A 315 -2.11 13.04 -3.00
N ARG A 316 -0.81 12.82 -2.77
CA ARG A 316 0.18 12.70 -3.86
C ARG A 316 -0.09 11.51 -4.76
N PHE A 317 -0.52 10.37 -4.20
CA PHE A 317 -0.92 9.23 -5.02
C PHE A 317 -2.11 9.57 -5.91
N CYS A 318 -3.16 10.18 -5.35
CA CYS A 318 -4.34 10.59 -6.11
C CYS A 318 -3.98 11.56 -7.24
N ASP A 319 -3.11 12.53 -6.98
CA ASP A 319 -2.64 13.47 -8.00
C ASP A 319 -1.86 12.78 -9.12
N CYS A 320 -0.90 11.91 -8.79
CA CYS A 320 -0.12 11.15 -9.78
C CYS A 320 -1.00 10.31 -10.71
N PHE A 321 -2.14 9.81 -10.21
CA PHE A 321 -3.00 8.89 -10.94
C PHE A 321 -4.36 9.46 -11.33
N ASN A 322 -4.47 10.79 -11.46
CA ASN A 322 -5.65 11.50 -11.96
C ASN A 322 -6.95 11.18 -11.19
N ILE A 323 -6.86 10.95 -9.88
CA ILE A 323 -8.00 10.67 -9.02
C ILE A 323 -8.43 11.96 -8.32
N PRO A 324 -9.63 12.49 -8.61
CA PRO A 324 -10.16 13.69 -7.96
C PRO A 324 -10.27 13.51 -6.44
N LEU A 325 -10.18 14.60 -5.69
CA LEU A 325 -10.22 14.59 -4.24
C LEU A 325 -11.50 15.23 -3.70
N LEU A 326 -12.15 14.56 -2.75
CA LEU A 326 -13.16 15.12 -1.87
C LEU A 326 -12.56 15.25 -0.47
N VAL A 327 -12.50 16.48 0.03
CA VAL A 327 -11.92 16.79 1.34
C VAL A 327 -13.03 17.22 2.29
N LEU A 328 -13.15 16.54 3.43
CA LEU A 328 -14.14 16.87 4.46
C LEU A 328 -13.40 17.40 5.69
N VAL A 329 -13.68 18.67 6.06
CA VAL A 329 -12.94 19.39 7.07
C VAL A 329 -13.77 19.56 8.36
N ASP A 330 -13.27 19.02 9.45
CA ASP A 330 -13.64 19.38 10.82
C ASP A 330 -12.37 19.36 11.67
N VAL A 331 -11.59 20.44 11.63
CA VAL A 331 -10.26 20.53 12.24
C VAL A 331 -10.16 21.68 13.24
N PRO A 332 -9.83 21.39 14.51
CA PRO A 332 -9.63 22.43 15.53
C PRO A 332 -8.20 22.99 15.56
N GLY A 333 -7.24 22.33 14.93
CA GLY A 333 -5.84 22.73 14.95
C GLY A 333 -4.86 21.58 14.76
N PHE A 334 -3.57 21.86 14.91
CA PHE A 334 -2.54 20.85 15.11
C PHE A 334 -2.45 20.43 16.57
N LEU A 335 -2.08 19.17 16.82
CA LEU A 335 -1.86 18.65 18.16
C LEU A 335 -0.63 19.36 18.78
N PRO A 336 -0.79 20.08 19.93
CA PRO A 336 0.33 20.74 20.59
C PRO A 336 1.14 19.76 21.44
N GLY A 337 2.37 20.13 21.74
CA GLY A 337 3.21 19.43 22.71
C GLY A 337 4.61 19.15 22.20
N THR A 338 5.55 18.96 23.14
CA THR A 338 6.96 18.70 22.84
C THR A 338 7.18 17.45 22.02
N ASP A 339 6.36 16.42 22.23
CA ASP A 339 6.42 15.19 21.43
C ASP A 339 6.18 15.48 19.94
N GLN A 340 5.17 16.27 19.60
CA GLN A 340 4.86 16.64 18.23
C GLN A 340 5.95 17.55 17.63
N GLU A 341 6.40 18.56 18.39
CA GLU A 341 7.43 19.48 17.93
C GLU A 341 8.77 18.76 17.65
N TRP A 342 9.20 17.91 18.58
CA TRP A 342 10.46 17.18 18.45
C TRP A 342 10.41 16.04 17.41
N ASN A 343 9.25 15.46 17.18
CA ASN A 343 9.04 14.46 16.12
C ASN A 343 8.73 15.09 14.75
N GLY A 344 8.81 16.40 14.62
CA GLY A 344 8.84 17.13 13.36
C GLY A 344 7.47 17.44 12.77
N ILE A 345 6.52 17.89 13.62
CA ILE A 345 5.18 18.32 13.17
C ILE A 345 5.27 19.41 12.10
N ILE A 346 6.21 20.39 12.23
CA ILE A 346 6.40 21.46 11.25
C ILE A 346 6.73 20.87 9.87
N THR A 347 7.70 19.97 9.79
CA THR A 347 8.14 19.37 8.53
C THR A 347 7.04 18.46 7.95
N ASN A 348 6.36 17.69 8.78
CA ASN A 348 5.35 16.74 8.29
C ASN A 348 4.03 17.45 7.95
N GLY A 349 3.62 18.47 8.70
CA GLY A 349 2.52 19.36 8.32
C GLY A 349 2.79 20.09 7.00
N ALA A 350 4.02 20.56 6.81
CA ALA A 350 4.43 21.16 5.53
C ALA A 350 4.36 20.18 4.35
N LYS A 351 4.57 18.87 4.55
CA LYS A 351 4.38 17.87 3.48
C LYS A 351 2.91 17.74 3.06
N LEU A 352 1.99 17.83 4.01
CA LEU A 352 0.55 17.79 3.69
C LEU A 352 0.13 19.06 2.94
N LEU A 353 0.55 20.22 3.43
CA LEU A 353 0.36 21.50 2.73
C LEU A 353 0.92 21.46 1.30
N TYR A 354 2.15 20.98 1.15
CA TYR A 354 2.79 20.84 -0.15
C TYR A 354 1.97 19.91 -1.08
N ALA A 355 1.56 18.76 -0.58
CA ALA A 355 0.80 17.79 -1.37
C ALA A 355 -0.51 18.39 -1.91
N PHE A 356 -1.26 19.10 -1.09
CA PHE A 356 -2.48 19.77 -1.54
C PHE A 356 -2.21 20.95 -2.49
N SER A 357 -1.14 21.70 -2.25
CA SER A 357 -0.78 22.87 -3.10
C SER A 357 -0.29 22.46 -4.48
N ASP A 358 0.46 21.36 -4.56
CA ASP A 358 1.04 20.81 -5.79
C ASP A 358 0.01 20.04 -6.62
N ALA A 359 -1.03 19.48 -5.99
CA ALA A 359 -2.01 18.63 -6.64
C ALA A 359 -2.79 19.38 -7.74
N THR A 360 -2.82 18.78 -8.93
CA THR A 360 -3.47 19.30 -10.14
C THR A 360 -4.85 18.71 -10.40
N VAL A 361 -5.20 17.62 -9.71
CA VAL A 361 -6.52 16.99 -9.84
C VAL A 361 -7.65 17.89 -9.30
N PRO A 362 -8.88 17.75 -9.81
CA PRO A 362 -10.03 18.45 -9.24
C PRO A 362 -10.17 18.16 -7.74
N ARG A 363 -10.38 19.21 -6.97
CA ARG A 363 -10.57 19.12 -5.52
C ARG A 363 -11.83 19.83 -5.10
N VAL A 364 -12.62 19.20 -4.26
CA VAL A 364 -13.79 19.81 -3.60
C VAL A 364 -13.59 19.69 -2.10
N THR A 365 -13.60 20.82 -1.41
CA THR A 365 -13.50 20.87 0.06
C THR A 365 -14.85 21.25 0.64
N VAL A 366 -15.33 20.45 1.59
CA VAL A 366 -16.54 20.70 2.35
C VAL A 366 -16.15 20.88 3.82
N ILE A 367 -16.42 22.04 4.37
CA ILE A 367 -16.28 22.31 5.79
C ILE A 367 -17.55 21.82 6.48
N THR A 368 -17.44 20.74 7.26
CA THR A 368 -18.59 20.15 7.94
C THR A 368 -18.88 20.89 9.25
N ARG A 369 -17.85 21.35 9.95
CA ARG A 369 -18.06 22.09 11.22
C ARG A 369 -16.91 23.05 11.55
N LYS A 370 -15.73 22.56 12.04
CA LYS A 370 -14.59 23.39 12.47
C LYS A 370 -13.57 23.54 11.34
N ALA A 371 -13.01 24.74 11.21
CA ALA A 371 -11.93 25.02 10.27
C ALA A 371 -11.04 26.13 10.86
N TYR A 372 -10.14 25.76 11.79
CA TYR A 372 -9.43 26.71 12.61
C TYR A 372 -7.92 26.74 12.33
N GLY A 373 -7.38 27.97 12.28
CA GLY A 373 -5.95 28.28 12.24
C GLY A 373 -5.21 27.66 11.06
N GLY A 374 -3.90 27.50 11.19
CA GLY A 374 -3.04 26.95 10.15
C GLY A 374 -3.37 25.50 9.74
N ALA A 375 -4.08 24.75 10.58
CA ALA A 375 -4.51 23.40 10.23
C ALA A 375 -5.60 23.40 9.13
N TYR A 376 -6.43 24.43 9.08
CA TYR A 376 -7.37 24.63 7.98
C TYR A 376 -6.64 24.99 6.67
N ASP A 377 -5.59 25.81 6.75
CA ASP A 377 -4.80 26.18 5.57
C ASP A 377 -4.06 24.97 4.99
N VAL A 378 -3.74 24.00 5.83
CA VAL A 378 -3.06 22.76 5.43
C VAL A 378 -4.02 21.75 4.84
#